data_4348d9c33a1acd560148063493d99582
#
_entry.id   4348d9c33a1acd560148063493d99582
#
_cell.length_a   1.000
_cell.length_b   1.000
_cell.length_c   1.000
_cell.angle_alpha   90.00
_cell.angle_beta   90.00
_cell.angle_gamma   90.00
#
_symmetry.space_group_name_H-M   'P 1'
#
loop_
_entity.id
_entity.type
_entity.pdbx_description
1 polymer ?
#
loop_
_entity_poly.entity_id
_entity_poly.type
_entity_poly.pdbx_seq_one_letter_code
_entity_poly.pdbx_strand_id
1 'polypeptide(L)'
;MSQRPHDLGTGAVGTLLRQAVIARDDGAWEAAHRTARALAAQPATSHPDHASLYRGAPALAYALHTADHPAYRSALQALDETVAHLVRARLAAAHARMDAGHAPRMSEYDLIGGLTGLGAHLLRRRTHPELLKRVLNYLIRLLLQPVTTGSLVVPGWWTSDSPGGRPVNELPHGHGNFGLAHGVAGPVAFLALAARAGARVPGGEQALEHACRLLEQWLCPTPHGAAAWPETVTAHQWYTGPPSSLTPGRPSWCYGTPGIARALQLAALACGRVSAQRHAEHALAACLTDQSQLDLLGDATVCHGSAGLALVVNAAAADAPADSPLPAHIPLLRERLNTHLDRHPMTDTDGLLTGSDGVLLTLHTLTPTRCTAPTWQTCLLLN
;
A
#
# COMPACT_ATOMS: atom_id res chain seq x y z
N MET A 1 2.24 -1.66 25.02
CA MET A 1 1.20 -1.27 24.03
C MET A 1 0.11 -2.33 24.05
N SER A 2 -1.16 -1.96 24.26
CA SER A 2 -2.28 -2.92 24.22
C SER A 2 -2.31 -3.54 22.81
N GLN A 3 -2.13 -4.86 22.71
CA GLN A 3 -2.32 -5.59 21.45
C GLN A 3 -3.74 -5.35 20.97
N ARG A 4 -3.88 -4.85 19.75
CA ARG A 4 -5.19 -4.72 19.08
C ARG A 4 -5.41 -6.00 18.27
N PRO A 5 -6.20 -6.96 18.75
CA PRO A 5 -6.28 -8.29 18.12
C PRO A 5 -6.71 -8.21 16.65
N HIS A 6 -7.63 -7.30 16.30
CA HIS A 6 -8.13 -7.12 14.93
C HIS A 6 -7.30 -6.10 14.13
N ASP A 7 -5.97 -6.13 14.26
CA ASP A 7 -5.05 -5.35 13.45
C ASP A 7 -4.27 -6.28 12.49
N LEU A 8 -4.30 -6.00 11.19
CA LEU A 8 -3.60 -6.77 10.16
C LEU A 8 -2.10 -6.46 10.18
N GLY A 9 -1.74 -5.19 10.45
CA GLY A 9 -0.37 -4.72 10.38
C GLY A 9 0.48 -5.12 11.56
N THR A 10 -0.12 -5.14 12.77
CA THR A 10 0.60 -5.27 14.05
C THR A 10 -0.05 -6.26 15.03
N GLY A 11 -1.03 -7.03 14.60
CA GLY A 11 -1.82 -7.90 15.48
C GLY A 11 -2.15 -9.25 14.86
N ALA A 12 -2.96 -10.03 15.58
CA ALA A 12 -3.25 -11.43 15.31
C ALA A 12 -3.99 -11.68 13.97
N VAL A 13 -4.57 -10.66 13.33
CA VAL A 13 -5.10 -10.80 11.96
C VAL A 13 -3.97 -11.02 10.96
N GLY A 14 -2.78 -10.42 11.18
CA GLY A 14 -1.57 -10.72 10.39
C GLY A 14 -1.15 -12.17 10.53
N THR A 15 -1.18 -12.71 11.75
CA THR A 15 -0.92 -14.11 12.04
C THR A 15 -1.93 -15.03 11.34
N LEU A 16 -3.23 -14.70 11.42
CA LEU A 16 -4.26 -15.44 10.68
C LEU A 16 -4.00 -15.45 9.17
N LEU A 17 -3.65 -14.28 8.60
CA LEU A 17 -3.33 -14.18 7.18
C LEU A 17 -2.17 -15.10 6.80
N ARG A 18 -1.06 -15.08 7.55
CA ARG A 18 0.10 -15.96 7.31
C ARG A 18 -0.29 -17.44 7.39
N GLN A 19 -0.96 -17.83 8.48
CA GLN A 19 -1.38 -19.21 8.69
C GLN A 19 -2.30 -19.70 7.58
N ALA A 20 -3.25 -18.86 7.14
CA ALA A 20 -4.18 -19.19 6.06
C ALA A 20 -3.48 -19.34 4.70
N VAL A 21 -2.54 -18.45 4.38
CA VAL A 21 -1.76 -18.54 3.13
C VAL A 21 -0.94 -19.82 3.10
N ILE A 22 -0.28 -20.18 4.19
CA ILE A 22 0.50 -21.41 4.29
C ILE A 22 -0.43 -22.64 4.22
N ALA A 23 -1.54 -22.63 4.96
CA ALA A 23 -2.49 -23.75 4.99
C ALA A 23 -3.15 -24.05 3.62
N ARG A 24 -3.27 -23.06 2.75
CA ARG A 24 -3.72 -23.29 1.37
C ARG A 24 -2.75 -24.14 0.54
N ASP A 25 -1.47 -24.16 0.91
CA ASP A 25 -0.44 -24.91 0.20
C ASP A 25 -0.17 -26.28 0.80
N ASP A 26 -0.23 -26.40 2.14
CA ASP A 26 0.12 -27.64 2.85
C ASP A 26 -1.10 -28.38 3.44
N GLY A 27 -2.29 -27.76 3.44
CA GLY A 27 -3.51 -28.34 4.00
C GLY A 27 -3.63 -28.29 5.53
N ALA A 28 -2.66 -27.67 6.24
CA ALA A 28 -2.62 -27.66 7.71
C ALA A 28 -3.42 -26.50 8.32
N TRP A 29 -4.74 -26.62 8.33
CA TRP A 29 -5.68 -25.55 8.74
C TRP A 29 -5.86 -25.33 10.24
N GLU A 30 -5.37 -26.21 11.10
CA GLU A 30 -5.66 -26.19 12.55
C GLU A 30 -5.22 -24.87 13.23
N ALA A 31 -4.04 -24.35 12.89
CA ALA A 31 -3.55 -23.09 13.44
C ALA A 31 -4.42 -21.92 13.00
N ALA A 32 -4.76 -21.83 11.70
CA ALA A 32 -5.61 -20.79 11.16
C ALA A 32 -7.03 -20.82 11.79
N HIS A 33 -7.60 -22.01 11.98
CA HIS A 33 -8.90 -22.14 12.63
C HIS A 33 -8.89 -21.74 14.11
N ARG A 34 -7.82 -22.06 14.86
CA ARG A 34 -7.66 -21.59 16.25
C ARG A 34 -7.62 -20.08 16.33
N THR A 35 -6.78 -19.45 15.51
CA THR A 35 -6.62 -17.99 15.48
C THR A 35 -7.91 -17.31 15.04
N ALA A 36 -8.61 -17.83 14.00
CA ALA A 36 -9.87 -17.28 13.54
C ALA A 36 -10.96 -17.34 14.63
N ARG A 37 -11.07 -18.46 15.39
CA ARG A 37 -11.99 -18.57 16.53
C ARG A 37 -11.68 -17.58 17.65
N ALA A 38 -10.41 -17.42 18.00
CA ALA A 38 -9.98 -16.46 19.03
C ALA A 38 -10.33 -15.01 18.63
N LEU A 39 -10.15 -14.65 17.36
CA LEU A 39 -10.55 -13.36 16.83
C LEU A 39 -12.08 -13.18 16.80
N ALA A 40 -12.84 -14.20 16.40
CA ALA A 40 -14.30 -14.15 16.37
C ALA A 40 -14.95 -14.07 17.77
N ALA A 41 -14.24 -14.48 18.82
CA ALA A 41 -14.71 -14.36 20.20
C ALA A 41 -14.69 -12.91 20.74
N GLN A 42 -14.10 -11.98 20.01
CA GLN A 42 -13.97 -10.58 20.40
C GLN A 42 -14.68 -9.69 19.38
N PRO A 43 -15.33 -8.59 19.80
CA PRO A 43 -15.98 -7.68 18.87
C PRO A 43 -14.96 -6.93 18.01
N ALA A 44 -15.07 -7.07 16.69
CA ALA A 44 -14.28 -6.31 15.73
C ALA A 44 -14.91 -4.94 15.49
N THR A 45 -14.14 -3.86 15.64
CA THR A 45 -14.66 -2.50 15.39
C THR A 45 -15.08 -2.33 13.93
N SER A 46 -16.22 -1.65 13.73
CA SER A 46 -16.71 -1.20 12.42
C SER A 46 -16.93 0.31 12.39
N HIS A 47 -16.50 1.03 13.45
CA HIS A 47 -16.69 2.47 13.53
C HIS A 47 -15.90 3.20 12.43
N PRO A 48 -16.49 4.18 11.72
CA PRO A 48 -15.84 4.86 10.59
C PRO A 48 -14.47 5.46 10.90
N ASP A 49 -14.22 5.94 12.11
CA ASP A 49 -12.95 6.56 12.48
C ASP A 49 -11.88 5.55 12.88
N HIS A 50 -12.22 4.29 13.12
CA HIS A 50 -11.33 3.31 13.73
C HIS A 50 -11.16 2.03 12.92
N ALA A 51 -12.06 1.75 11.96
CA ALA A 51 -12.00 0.58 11.10
C ALA A 51 -11.43 0.93 9.71
N SER A 52 -10.59 0.05 9.17
CA SER A 52 -9.96 0.19 7.86
C SER A 52 -9.54 -1.18 7.34
N LEU A 53 -8.97 -1.26 6.13
CA LEU A 53 -8.37 -2.51 5.64
C LEU A 53 -7.42 -3.14 6.66
N TYR A 54 -6.72 -2.34 7.43
CA TYR A 54 -5.75 -2.81 8.43
C TYR A 54 -6.32 -2.95 9.84
N ARG A 55 -7.57 -2.54 10.10
CA ARG A 55 -8.15 -2.55 11.46
C ARG A 55 -9.61 -2.96 11.49
N GLY A 56 -9.97 -3.79 12.48
CA GLY A 56 -11.36 -4.14 12.77
C GLY A 56 -11.97 -5.12 11.77
N ALA A 57 -13.26 -4.93 11.51
CA ALA A 57 -14.05 -5.82 10.66
C ALA A 57 -13.48 -5.98 9.23
N PRO A 58 -13.00 -4.93 8.53
CA PRO A 58 -12.41 -5.11 7.21
C PRO A 58 -11.10 -5.91 7.22
N ALA A 59 -10.27 -5.74 8.24
CA ALA A 59 -9.02 -6.49 8.38
C ALA A 59 -9.31 -7.99 8.55
N LEU A 60 -10.24 -8.34 9.44
CA LEU A 60 -10.68 -9.72 9.63
C LEU A 60 -11.29 -10.30 8.35
N ALA A 61 -12.18 -9.54 7.68
CA ALA A 61 -12.79 -9.96 6.42
C ALA A 61 -11.73 -10.22 5.33
N TYR A 62 -10.66 -9.39 5.28
CA TYR A 62 -9.57 -9.58 4.33
C TYR A 62 -8.80 -10.89 4.57
N ALA A 63 -8.43 -11.19 5.81
CA ALA A 63 -7.72 -12.42 6.15
C ALA A 63 -8.58 -13.67 5.89
N LEU A 64 -9.85 -13.67 6.30
CA LEU A 64 -10.79 -14.77 6.06
C LEU A 64 -11.07 -14.98 4.56
N HIS A 65 -11.17 -13.90 3.78
CA HIS A 65 -11.30 -13.99 2.32
C HIS A 65 -10.05 -14.57 1.66
N THR A 66 -8.87 -14.18 2.12
CA THR A 66 -7.61 -14.70 1.59
C THR A 66 -7.43 -16.18 1.92
N ALA A 67 -7.94 -16.64 3.05
CA ALA A 67 -7.99 -18.06 3.41
C ALA A 67 -8.78 -18.90 2.38
N ASP A 68 -9.83 -18.33 1.79
CA ASP A 68 -10.69 -18.99 0.80
C ASP A 68 -11.21 -20.37 1.28
N HIS A 69 -11.49 -20.48 2.60
CA HIS A 69 -11.92 -21.73 3.21
C HIS A 69 -13.45 -21.74 3.45
N PRO A 70 -14.15 -22.84 3.13
CA PRO A 70 -15.62 -22.91 3.25
C PRO A 70 -16.16 -22.59 4.64
N ALA A 71 -15.44 -22.94 5.71
CA ALA A 71 -15.82 -22.68 7.10
C ALA A 71 -15.99 -21.19 7.42
N TYR A 72 -15.43 -20.27 6.62
CA TYR A 72 -15.51 -18.84 6.88
C TYR A 72 -16.59 -18.11 6.08
N ARG A 73 -17.34 -18.82 5.22
CA ARG A 73 -18.26 -18.21 4.25
C ARG A 73 -19.37 -17.38 4.92
N SER A 74 -20.00 -17.91 5.97
CA SER A 74 -21.08 -17.19 6.66
C SER A 74 -20.57 -15.95 7.40
N ALA A 75 -19.40 -16.04 8.04
CA ALA A 75 -18.76 -14.90 8.70
C ALA A 75 -18.40 -13.81 7.68
N LEU A 76 -17.90 -14.20 6.50
CA LEU A 76 -17.59 -13.26 5.43
C LEU A 76 -18.83 -12.53 4.91
N GLN A 77 -19.97 -13.20 4.75
CA GLN A 77 -21.22 -12.56 4.33
C GLN A 77 -21.68 -11.49 5.32
N ALA A 78 -21.60 -11.75 6.62
CA ALA A 78 -21.93 -10.76 7.64
C ALA A 78 -20.95 -9.57 7.66
N LEU A 79 -19.67 -9.85 7.48
CA LEU A 79 -18.63 -8.81 7.41
C LEU A 79 -18.74 -7.96 6.14
N ASP A 80 -19.16 -8.52 4.99
CA ASP A 80 -19.34 -7.77 3.74
C ASP A 80 -20.33 -6.62 3.90
N GLU A 81 -21.49 -6.86 4.55
CA GLU A 81 -22.47 -5.80 4.81
C GLU A 81 -21.95 -4.74 5.79
N THR A 82 -21.22 -5.18 6.82
CA THR A 82 -20.58 -4.28 7.78
C THR A 82 -19.57 -3.36 7.08
N VAL A 83 -18.70 -3.92 6.22
CA VAL A 83 -17.72 -3.17 5.44
C VAL A 83 -18.42 -2.24 4.44
N ALA A 84 -19.48 -2.69 3.78
CA ALA A 84 -20.22 -1.84 2.84
C ALA A 84 -20.86 -0.63 3.55
N HIS A 85 -21.42 -0.82 4.76
CA HIS A 85 -21.95 0.29 5.55
C HIS A 85 -20.85 1.29 5.94
N LEU A 86 -19.71 0.79 6.43
CA LEU A 86 -18.54 1.62 6.75
C LEU A 86 -18.08 2.45 5.55
N VAL A 87 -17.94 1.84 4.38
CA VAL A 87 -17.49 2.54 3.16
C VAL A 87 -18.49 3.61 2.73
N ARG A 88 -19.81 3.33 2.81
CA ARG A 88 -20.84 4.35 2.52
C ARG A 88 -20.74 5.57 3.44
N ALA A 89 -20.55 5.35 4.74
CA ALA A 89 -20.41 6.43 5.71
C ALA A 89 -19.16 7.28 5.43
N ARG A 90 -18.01 6.64 5.17
CA ARG A 90 -16.76 7.35 4.84
C ARG A 90 -16.84 8.12 3.53
N LEU A 91 -17.45 7.55 2.47
CA LEU A 91 -17.67 8.25 1.22
C LEU A 91 -18.56 9.50 1.40
N ALA A 92 -19.61 9.40 2.20
CA ALA A 92 -20.49 10.54 2.49
C ALA A 92 -19.70 11.66 3.18
N ALA A 93 -18.90 11.34 4.20
CA ALA A 93 -18.05 12.31 4.89
C ALA A 93 -17.00 12.95 3.96
N ALA A 94 -16.33 12.12 3.13
CA ALA A 94 -15.32 12.59 2.20
C ALA A 94 -15.90 13.53 1.12
N HIS A 95 -17.07 13.22 0.57
CA HIS A 95 -17.75 14.10 -0.38
C HIS A 95 -18.18 15.43 0.29
N ALA A 96 -18.76 15.39 1.49
CA ALA A 96 -19.12 16.60 2.22
C ALA A 96 -17.90 17.50 2.49
N ARG A 97 -16.75 16.92 2.87
CA ARG A 97 -15.48 17.63 3.03
C ARG A 97 -15.01 18.26 1.70
N MET A 98 -15.08 17.50 0.58
CA MET A 98 -14.70 17.99 -0.76
C MET A 98 -15.59 19.16 -1.20
N ASP A 99 -16.90 19.05 -0.97
CA ASP A 99 -17.88 20.07 -1.36
C ASP A 99 -17.70 21.35 -0.52
N ALA A 100 -17.19 21.22 0.71
CA ALA A 100 -16.80 22.35 1.56
C ALA A 100 -15.43 22.94 1.19
N GLY A 101 -14.69 22.37 0.22
CA GLY A 101 -13.38 22.87 -0.23
C GLY A 101 -12.25 22.65 0.76
N HIS A 102 -12.39 21.72 1.71
CA HIS A 102 -11.38 21.47 2.74
C HIS A 102 -10.36 20.40 2.29
N ALA A 103 -9.11 20.51 2.75
CA ALA A 103 -8.09 19.51 2.57
C ALA A 103 -8.42 18.20 3.33
N PRO A 104 -8.09 17.00 2.80
CA PRO A 104 -8.34 15.74 3.46
C PRO A 104 -7.39 15.50 4.63
N ARG A 105 -7.82 14.64 5.56
CA ARG A 105 -6.91 13.91 6.42
C ARG A 105 -6.29 12.74 5.63
N MET A 106 -5.05 12.36 5.94
CA MET A 106 -4.43 11.18 5.31
C MET A 106 -5.29 9.93 5.46
N SER A 107 -5.82 9.70 6.67
CA SER A 107 -6.69 8.56 6.98
C SER A 107 -8.03 8.54 6.24
N GLU A 108 -8.37 9.58 5.47
CA GLU A 108 -9.55 9.58 4.60
C GLU A 108 -9.29 8.79 3.32
N TYR A 109 -8.10 8.96 2.71
CA TYR A 109 -7.83 8.43 1.36
C TYR A 109 -6.74 7.36 1.30
N ASP A 110 -5.82 7.26 2.28
CA ASP A 110 -4.64 6.42 2.21
C ASP A 110 -4.95 4.90 2.16
N LEU A 111 -3.92 4.08 2.00
CA LEU A 111 -4.04 2.63 2.00
C LEU A 111 -4.32 2.07 3.39
N ILE A 112 -3.68 2.61 4.42
CA ILE A 112 -3.71 2.02 5.76
C ILE A 112 -5.01 2.33 6.49
N GLY A 113 -5.40 3.59 6.50
CA GLY A 113 -6.57 4.08 7.23
C GLY A 113 -7.78 4.36 6.36
N GLY A 114 -7.58 4.58 5.05
CA GLY A 114 -8.50 5.29 4.18
C GLY A 114 -9.28 4.45 3.18
N LEU A 115 -9.90 5.19 2.27
CA LEU A 115 -10.77 4.65 1.22
C LEU A 115 -10.00 3.84 0.17
N THR A 116 -8.70 4.08 -0.03
CA THR A 116 -7.86 3.26 -0.92
C THR A 116 -7.80 1.82 -0.43
N GLY A 117 -7.52 1.60 0.85
CA GLY A 117 -7.46 0.26 1.42
C GLY A 117 -8.82 -0.45 1.42
N LEU A 118 -9.88 0.27 1.80
CA LEU A 118 -11.24 -0.28 1.74
C LEU A 118 -11.66 -0.61 0.31
N GLY A 119 -11.26 0.22 -0.67
CA GLY A 119 -11.46 -0.05 -2.09
C GLY A 119 -10.73 -1.30 -2.57
N ALA A 120 -9.48 -1.51 -2.14
CA ALA A 120 -8.72 -2.72 -2.45
C ALA A 120 -9.41 -3.99 -1.91
N HIS A 121 -10.00 -3.92 -0.73
CA HIS A 121 -10.83 -5.00 -0.18
C HIS A 121 -12.08 -5.26 -1.05
N LEU A 122 -12.82 -4.20 -1.42
CA LEU A 122 -14.01 -4.34 -2.28
C LEU A 122 -13.67 -4.92 -3.65
N LEU A 123 -12.54 -4.50 -4.25
CA LEU A 123 -12.07 -5.04 -5.53
C LEU A 123 -11.84 -6.55 -5.46
N ARG A 124 -11.24 -7.02 -4.38
CA ARG A 124 -11.01 -8.44 -4.14
C ARG A 124 -12.29 -9.22 -3.88
N ARG A 125 -13.16 -8.69 -3.03
CA ARG A 125 -14.41 -9.36 -2.62
C ARG A 125 -15.45 -9.44 -3.73
N ARG A 126 -15.50 -8.45 -4.62
CA ARG A 126 -16.46 -8.36 -5.74
C ARG A 126 -17.93 -8.42 -5.34
N THR A 127 -18.25 -8.20 -4.06
CA THR A 127 -19.62 -8.29 -3.54
C THR A 127 -20.43 -7.01 -3.76
N HIS A 128 -19.76 -5.85 -3.87
CA HIS A 128 -20.39 -4.54 -3.99
C HIS A 128 -19.80 -3.71 -5.14
N PRO A 129 -20.00 -4.08 -6.42
CA PRO A 129 -19.35 -3.42 -7.57
C PRO A 129 -19.71 -1.95 -7.70
N GLU A 130 -20.95 -1.55 -7.41
CA GLU A 130 -21.36 -0.14 -7.48
C GLU A 130 -20.73 0.71 -6.36
N LEU A 131 -20.50 0.11 -5.18
CA LEU A 131 -19.79 0.79 -4.10
C LEU A 131 -18.31 0.96 -4.44
N LEU A 132 -17.69 -0.03 -5.08
CA LEU A 132 -16.33 0.06 -5.60
C LEU A 132 -16.22 1.22 -6.61
N LYS A 133 -17.15 1.35 -7.57
CA LYS A 133 -17.18 2.46 -8.52
C LYS A 133 -17.23 3.83 -7.81
N ARG A 134 -18.00 3.94 -6.74
CA ARG A 134 -18.06 5.18 -5.94
C ARG A 134 -16.73 5.51 -5.28
N VAL A 135 -16.00 4.51 -4.77
CA VAL A 135 -14.64 4.71 -4.22
C VAL A 135 -13.69 5.16 -5.32
N LEU A 136 -13.72 4.53 -6.50
CA LEU A 136 -12.87 4.92 -7.62
C LEU A 136 -13.16 6.37 -8.08
N ASN A 137 -14.43 6.76 -8.19
CA ASN A 137 -14.84 8.13 -8.54
C ASN A 137 -14.37 9.15 -7.49
N TYR A 138 -14.44 8.81 -6.21
CA TYR A 138 -13.89 9.64 -5.13
C TYR A 138 -12.38 9.86 -5.31
N LEU A 139 -11.61 8.80 -5.58
CA LEU A 139 -10.14 8.90 -5.75
C LEU A 139 -9.78 9.68 -7.04
N ILE A 140 -10.54 9.52 -8.11
CA ILE A 140 -10.38 10.32 -9.33
C ILE A 140 -10.58 11.81 -9.01
N ARG A 141 -11.66 12.14 -8.28
CA ARG A 141 -11.92 13.50 -7.84
C ARG A 141 -10.78 14.04 -6.97
N LEU A 142 -10.28 13.23 -6.02
CA LEU A 142 -9.15 13.58 -5.15
C LEU A 142 -7.87 13.90 -5.96
N LEU A 143 -7.58 13.15 -7.00
CA LEU A 143 -6.38 13.34 -7.81
C LEU A 143 -6.49 14.53 -8.76
N LEU A 144 -7.69 14.83 -9.28
CA LEU A 144 -7.89 15.86 -10.31
C LEU A 144 -8.31 17.22 -9.78
N GLN A 145 -8.98 17.28 -8.61
CA GLN A 145 -9.44 18.54 -8.04
C GLN A 145 -8.43 19.11 -7.04
N PRO A 146 -7.86 20.29 -7.31
CA PRO A 146 -7.04 20.97 -6.32
C PRO A 146 -7.87 21.46 -5.14
N VAL A 147 -7.22 21.74 -4.03
CA VAL A 147 -7.82 22.33 -2.83
C VAL A 147 -7.05 23.60 -2.45
N THR A 148 -7.74 24.54 -1.81
CA THR A 148 -7.11 25.76 -1.31
C THR A 148 -6.84 25.63 0.20
N THR A 149 -5.56 25.86 0.58
CA THR A 149 -5.15 25.89 1.99
C THR A 149 -4.56 27.28 2.30
N GLY A 150 -5.30 28.10 3.03
CA GLY A 150 -4.97 29.51 3.16
C GLY A 150 -5.03 30.23 1.82
N SER A 151 -3.93 30.82 1.35
CA SER A 151 -3.80 31.43 0.01
C SER A 151 -3.21 30.48 -1.05
N LEU A 152 -2.93 29.22 -0.70
CA LEU A 152 -2.21 28.29 -1.56
C LEU A 152 -3.17 27.33 -2.26
N VAL A 153 -2.98 27.14 -3.58
CA VAL A 153 -3.67 26.11 -4.35
C VAL A 153 -2.76 24.90 -4.44
N VAL A 154 -3.21 23.78 -3.90
CA VAL A 154 -2.41 22.53 -3.79
C VAL A 154 -3.21 21.34 -4.29
N PRO A 155 -2.59 20.18 -4.56
CA PRO A 155 -3.32 18.97 -4.97
C PRO A 155 -4.40 18.57 -3.96
N GLY A 156 -5.47 17.93 -4.45
CA GLY A 156 -6.60 17.51 -3.62
C GLY A 156 -6.27 16.47 -2.54
N TRP A 157 -5.11 15.81 -2.63
CA TRP A 157 -4.56 14.88 -1.64
C TRP A 157 -3.58 15.53 -0.65
N TRP A 158 -3.48 16.86 -0.66
CA TRP A 158 -2.66 17.62 0.30
C TRP A 158 -3.22 17.49 1.72
N THR A 159 -2.34 17.35 2.72
CA THR A 159 -2.77 17.11 4.10
C THR A 159 -1.92 17.85 5.12
N SER A 160 -2.49 18.14 6.28
CA SER A 160 -1.78 18.65 7.46
C SER A 160 -1.42 17.54 8.46
N ASP A 161 -1.85 16.31 8.23
CA ASP A 161 -1.58 15.19 9.14
C ASP A 161 -0.16 14.63 8.93
N SER A 162 0.51 14.22 10.01
CA SER A 162 1.66 13.31 9.94
C SER A 162 1.22 11.88 9.60
N PRO A 163 2.15 10.99 9.17
CA PRO A 163 1.85 9.57 9.00
C PRO A 163 1.23 8.90 10.23
N GLY A 164 1.49 9.42 11.42
CA GLY A 164 0.82 9.00 12.65
C GLY A 164 -0.60 9.54 12.85
N GLY A 165 -1.15 10.29 11.88
CA GLY A 165 -2.51 10.83 11.90
C GLY A 165 -2.72 12.02 12.85
N ARG A 166 -1.64 12.67 13.26
CA ARG A 166 -1.68 13.88 14.10
C ARG A 166 -1.28 15.11 13.28
N PRO A 167 -1.88 16.30 13.53
CA PRO A 167 -1.43 17.52 12.90
C PRO A 167 0.05 17.80 13.20
N VAL A 168 0.78 18.31 12.21
CA VAL A 168 2.21 18.65 12.34
C VAL A 168 2.33 20.15 12.45
N ASN A 169 2.65 20.64 13.65
CA ASN A 169 2.82 22.07 13.90
C ASN A 169 3.98 22.70 13.09
N GLU A 170 4.95 21.90 12.68
CA GLU A 170 6.10 22.32 11.88
C GLU A 170 5.75 22.56 10.39
N LEU A 171 4.55 22.15 9.97
CA LEU A 171 4.06 22.30 8.60
C LEU A 171 2.73 23.05 8.57
N PRO A 172 2.71 24.35 8.86
CA PRO A 172 1.48 25.15 9.06
C PRO A 172 0.57 25.18 7.81
N HIS A 173 1.14 24.93 6.62
CA HIS A 173 0.39 24.85 5.36
C HIS A 173 0.21 23.41 4.86
N GLY A 174 0.46 22.42 5.71
CA GLY A 174 0.43 21.00 5.31
C GLY A 174 1.57 20.60 4.37
N HIS A 175 1.42 19.44 3.76
CA HIS A 175 2.41 18.86 2.85
C HIS A 175 1.77 17.92 1.83
N GLY A 176 2.46 17.70 0.71
CA GLY A 176 2.20 16.60 -0.20
C GLY A 176 2.93 15.36 0.29
N ASN A 177 2.22 14.24 0.40
CA ASN A 177 2.79 12.96 0.79
C ASN A 177 2.84 12.02 -0.43
N PHE A 178 4.04 11.52 -0.78
CA PHE A 178 4.24 10.67 -1.97
C PHE A 178 4.20 9.17 -1.68
N GLY A 179 4.24 8.75 -0.42
CA GLY A 179 4.34 7.36 -0.02
C GLY A 179 3.22 6.46 -0.56
N LEU A 180 3.51 5.16 -0.67
CA LEU A 180 2.52 4.15 -1.05
C LEU A 180 1.52 3.88 0.07
N ALA A 181 1.98 3.84 1.32
CA ALA A 181 1.13 3.53 2.47
C ALA A 181 0.19 4.69 2.84
N HIS A 182 0.69 5.92 2.88
CA HIS A 182 -0.04 7.08 3.39
C HIS A 182 -0.13 8.26 2.41
N GLY A 183 0.47 8.16 1.23
CA GLY A 183 0.52 9.23 0.24
C GLY A 183 -0.23 8.92 -1.04
N VAL A 184 0.03 9.76 -2.05
CA VAL A 184 -0.65 9.71 -3.36
C VAL A 184 -0.35 8.44 -4.16
N ALA A 185 0.81 7.81 -3.97
CA ALA A 185 1.14 6.57 -4.68
C ALA A 185 0.15 5.43 -4.37
N GLY A 186 -0.46 5.39 -3.17
CA GLY A 186 -1.50 4.42 -2.83
C GLY A 186 -2.74 4.53 -3.73
N PRO A 187 -3.44 5.67 -3.79
CA PRO A 187 -4.52 5.93 -4.74
C PRO A 187 -4.17 5.62 -6.20
N VAL A 188 -2.97 5.99 -6.66
CA VAL A 188 -2.49 5.71 -8.02
C VAL A 188 -2.38 4.20 -8.26
N ALA A 189 -1.71 3.47 -7.38
CA ALA A 189 -1.56 2.02 -7.49
C ALA A 189 -2.93 1.32 -7.47
N PHE A 190 -3.84 1.73 -6.58
CA PHE A 190 -5.16 1.12 -6.49
C PHE A 190 -6.02 1.38 -7.74
N LEU A 191 -6.06 2.62 -8.25
CA LEU A 191 -6.78 2.93 -9.51
C LEU A 191 -6.24 2.10 -10.67
N ALA A 192 -4.93 1.92 -10.75
CA ALA A 192 -4.28 1.10 -11.77
C ALA A 192 -4.65 -0.38 -11.64
N LEU A 193 -4.60 -0.93 -10.43
CA LEU A 193 -5.01 -2.31 -10.16
C LEU A 193 -6.49 -2.53 -10.48
N ALA A 194 -7.37 -1.60 -10.12
CA ALA A 194 -8.78 -1.67 -10.44
C ALA A 194 -9.02 -1.68 -11.96
N ALA A 195 -8.33 -0.81 -12.70
CA ALA A 195 -8.41 -0.75 -14.16
C ALA A 195 -7.91 -2.04 -14.83
N ARG A 196 -6.81 -2.62 -14.35
CA ARG A 196 -6.28 -3.93 -14.82
C ARG A 196 -7.23 -5.10 -14.50
N ALA A 197 -7.95 -5.02 -13.38
CA ALA A 197 -8.97 -6.01 -13.01
C ALA A 197 -10.32 -5.82 -13.73
N GLY A 198 -10.41 -4.86 -14.68
CA GLY A 198 -11.61 -4.58 -15.45
C GLY A 198 -12.60 -3.60 -14.80
N ALA A 199 -12.32 -3.08 -13.60
CA ALA A 199 -13.15 -2.09 -12.92
C ALA A 199 -12.78 -0.66 -13.37
N ARG A 200 -12.98 -0.37 -14.67
CA ARG A 200 -12.72 0.95 -15.26
C ARG A 200 -13.90 1.89 -15.01
N VAL A 201 -13.59 3.15 -14.72
CA VAL A 201 -14.58 4.23 -14.55
C VAL A 201 -14.16 5.46 -15.36
N PRO A 202 -15.11 6.29 -15.82
CA PRO A 202 -14.78 7.51 -16.57
C PRO A 202 -13.84 8.43 -15.80
N GLY A 203 -12.86 9.03 -16.48
CA GLY A 203 -11.85 9.90 -15.86
C GLY A 203 -10.68 9.17 -15.18
N GLY A 204 -10.74 7.82 -15.03
CA GLY A 204 -9.70 7.05 -14.36
C GLY A 204 -8.35 7.12 -15.06
N GLU A 205 -8.30 7.00 -16.38
CA GLU A 205 -7.07 7.12 -17.16
C GLU A 205 -6.49 8.54 -17.07
N GLN A 206 -7.34 9.57 -17.18
CA GLN A 206 -6.92 10.97 -17.02
C GLN A 206 -6.32 11.23 -15.62
N ALA A 207 -6.91 10.66 -14.57
CA ALA A 207 -6.41 10.80 -13.19
C ALA A 207 -5.06 10.11 -13.02
N LEU A 208 -4.90 8.89 -13.57
CA LEU A 208 -3.63 8.18 -13.58
C LEU A 208 -2.54 8.96 -14.33
N GLU A 209 -2.83 9.45 -15.53
CA GLU A 209 -1.88 10.25 -16.30
C GLU A 209 -1.49 11.55 -15.61
N HIS A 210 -2.45 12.25 -14.99
CA HIS A 210 -2.18 13.46 -14.23
C HIS A 210 -1.23 13.18 -13.05
N ALA A 211 -1.55 12.16 -12.24
CA ALA A 211 -0.74 11.79 -11.08
C ALA A 211 0.66 11.27 -11.48
N CYS A 212 0.76 10.49 -12.57
CA CYS A 212 2.05 10.02 -13.08
C CYS A 212 2.94 11.18 -13.51
N ARG A 213 2.43 12.13 -14.31
CA ARG A 213 3.20 13.31 -14.72
C ARG A 213 3.70 14.11 -13.51
N LEU A 214 2.86 14.26 -12.50
CA LEU A 214 3.23 14.95 -11.27
C LEU A 214 4.35 14.19 -10.52
N LEU A 215 4.22 12.88 -10.34
CA LEU A 215 5.25 12.08 -9.69
C LEU A 215 6.56 12.06 -10.50
N GLU A 216 6.49 11.95 -11.83
CA GLU A 216 7.67 12.02 -12.71
C GLU A 216 8.43 13.35 -12.58
N GLN A 217 7.72 14.48 -12.43
CA GLN A 217 8.34 15.78 -12.18
C GLN A 217 9.13 15.84 -10.87
N TRP A 218 8.77 15.02 -9.89
CA TRP A 218 9.43 14.96 -8.58
C TRP A 218 10.47 13.84 -8.46
N LEU A 219 10.81 13.17 -9.54
CA LEU A 219 11.94 12.25 -9.58
C LEU A 219 13.24 13.05 -9.64
N CYS A 220 13.96 13.10 -8.54
CA CYS A 220 15.14 13.93 -8.36
C CYS A 220 16.43 13.10 -8.48
N PRO A 221 17.51 13.61 -9.08
CA PRO A 221 18.82 12.98 -9.04
C PRO A 221 19.32 12.87 -7.60
N THR A 222 20.07 11.80 -7.30
CA THR A 222 20.76 11.62 -6.02
C THR A 222 22.24 11.91 -6.14
N PRO A 223 22.96 12.18 -5.04
CA PRO A 223 24.41 12.44 -5.08
C PRO A 223 25.24 11.29 -5.69
N HIS A 224 24.70 10.07 -5.73
CA HIS A 224 25.38 8.88 -6.23
C HIS A 224 24.93 8.47 -7.64
N GLY A 225 24.24 9.34 -8.36
CA GLY A 225 23.86 9.14 -9.77
C GLY A 225 22.58 8.32 -10.00
N ALA A 226 21.94 7.83 -8.94
CA ALA A 226 20.59 7.27 -9.01
C ALA A 226 19.54 8.39 -9.02
N ALA A 227 18.27 8.04 -9.04
CA ALA A 227 17.16 8.97 -8.85
C ALA A 227 16.21 8.47 -7.78
N ALA A 228 15.59 9.41 -7.04
CA ALA A 228 14.67 9.08 -5.96
C ALA A 228 13.55 10.13 -5.86
N TRP A 229 12.47 9.75 -5.20
CA TRP A 229 11.39 10.66 -4.84
C TRP A 229 11.52 11.12 -3.39
N PRO A 230 11.13 12.38 -3.08
CA PRO A 230 10.94 12.80 -1.70
C PRO A 230 9.79 12.02 -1.06
N GLU A 231 9.88 11.78 0.24
CA GLU A 231 8.77 11.16 1.00
C GLU A 231 7.61 12.15 1.15
N THR A 232 7.95 13.41 1.40
CA THR A 232 6.99 14.52 1.54
C THR A 232 7.54 15.79 0.91
N VAL A 233 6.63 16.70 0.53
CA VAL A 233 6.95 18.00 -0.06
C VAL A 233 6.19 19.08 0.70
N THR A 234 6.92 20.06 1.25
CA THR A 234 6.32 21.22 1.92
C THR A 234 5.68 22.18 0.93
N ALA A 235 4.83 23.09 1.40
CA ALA A 235 4.22 24.12 0.56
C ALA A 235 5.28 24.99 -0.14
N HIS A 236 6.38 25.32 0.52
CA HIS A 236 7.48 26.07 -0.10
C HIS A 236 8.09 25.28 -1.26
N GLN A 237 8.47 24.02 -1.05
CA GLN A 237 9.03 23.16 -2.09
C GLN A 237 8.06 22.95 -3.26
N TRP A 238 6.76 22.84 -2.98
CA TRP A 238 5.74 22.70 -4.03
C TRP A 238 5.76 23.86 -5.03
N TYR A 239 5.97 25.10 -4.54
CA TYR A 239 6.01 26.30 -5.38
C TYR A 239 7.38 26.58 -5.99
N THR A 240 8.45 26.17 -5.33
CA THR A 240 9.83 26.35 -5.85
C THR A 240 10.27 25.23 -6.79
N GLY A 241 9.54 24.11 -6.80
CA GLY A 241 9.84 22.92 -7.60
C GLY A 241 10.81 21.94 -6.92
N PRO A 242 11.08 20.82 -7.60
CA PRO A 242 11.96 19.78 -7.09
C PRO A 242 13.40 20.28 -6.92
N PRO A 243 14.15 19.77 -5.92
CA PRO A 243 15.54 20.13 -5.70
C PRO A 243 16.44 19.58 -6.84
N SER A 244 17.55 20.25 -7.11
CA SER A 244 18.54 19.80 -8.10
C SER A 244 19.25 18.50 -7.69
N SER A 245 19.26 18.16 -6.41
CA SER A 245 19.72 16.89 -5.86
C SER A 245 18.96 16.56 -4.58
N LEU A 246 18.60 15.29 -4.41
CA LEU A 246 17.86 14.78 -3.27
C LEU A 246 18.70 13.76 -2.51
N THR A 247 18.87 13.95 -1.20
CA THR A 247 19.30 12.86 -0.32
C THR A 247 18.14 11.90 -0.14
N PRO A 248 18.23 10.66 -0.66
CA PRO A 248 17.11 9.72 -0.61
C PRO A 248 16.85 9.27 0.81
N GLY A 249 15.58 9.05 1.12
CA GLY A 249 15.17 8.31 2.31
C GLY A 249 15.38 6.81 2.16
N ARG A 250 14.93 6.05 3.14
CA ARG A 250 14.98 4.59 3.17
C ARG A 250 14.19 4.00 1.99
N PRO A 251 14.76 3.05 1.20
CA PRO A 251 14.12 2.43 0.05
C PRO A 251 13.13 1.34 0.51
N SER A 252 11.96 1.74 0.98
CA SER A 252 10.97 0.83 1.58
C SER A 252 9.68 0.74 0.76
N TRP A 253 8.84 -0.24 1.12
CA TRP A 253 7.50 -0.37 0.56
C TRP A 253 6.63 0.85 0.87
N CYS A 254 6.62 1.32 2.12
CA CYS A 254 5.70 2.38 2.55
C CYS A 254 6.10 3.76 2.04
N TYR A 255 7.41 4.05 2.01
CA TYR A 255 7.98 5.31 1.55
C TYR A 255 9.25 5.07 0.71
N GLY A 256 9.55 6.02 -0.16
CA GLY A 256 10.73 6.00 -1.00
C GLY A 256 10.51 5.37 -2.38
N THR A 257 11.60 5.25 -3.12
CA THR A 257 11.61 4.83 -4.53
C THR A 257 10.83 3.53 -4.82
N PRO A 258 10.95 2.43 -4.03
CA PRO A 258 10.33 1.17 -4.40
C PRO A 258 8.80 1.24 -4.51
N GLY A 259 8.12 1.77 -3.49
CA GLY A 259 6.66 1.87 -3.49
C GLY A 259 6.12 2.78 -4.60
N ILE A 260 6.79 3.93 -4.81
CA ILE A 260 6.39 4.91 -5.84
C ILE A 260 6.64 4.35 -7.24
N ALA A 261 7.80 3.75 -7.48
CA ALA A 261 8.13 3.11 -8.76
C ALA A 261 7.12 1.99 -9.10
N ARG A 262 6.71 1.17 -8.11
CA ARG A 262 5.66 0.16 -8.32
C ARG A 262 4.33 0.78 -8.69
N ALA A 263 3.90 1.84 -8.02
CA ALA A 263 2.67 2.55 -8.35
C ALA A 263 2.68 3.11 -9.79
N LEU A 264 3.81 3.70 -10.21
CA LEU A 264 4.00 4.20 -11.58
C LEU A 264 4.04 3.08 -12.62
N GLN A 265 4.70 1.95 -12.32
CA GLN A 265 4.70 0.77 -13.19
C GLN A 265 3.27 0.26 -13.39
N LEU A 266 2.49 0.10 -12.32
CA LEU A 266 1.09 -0.33 -12.39
C LEU A 266 0.24 0.63 -13.22
N ALA A 267 0.40 1.94 -13.04
CA ALA A 267 -0.32 2.95 -13.80
C ALA A 267 0.06 2.92 -15.29
N ALA A 268 1.33 2.77 -15.60
CA ALA A 268 1.81 2.64 -16.97
C ALA A 268 1.24 1.40 -17.67
N LEU A 269 1.19 0.26 -16.98
CA LEU A 269 0.58 -0.97 -17.46
C LEU A 269 -0.93 -0.81 -17.69
N ALA A 270 -1.64 -0.14 -16.78
CA ALA A 270 -3.08 0.09 -16.91
C ALA A 270 -3.44 0.99 -18.11
N CYS A 271 -2.54 1.91 -18.48
CA CYS A 271 -2.69 2.86 -19.59
C CYS A 271 -1.96 2.42 -20.87
N GLY A 272 -1.29 1.25 -20.89
CA GLY A 272 -0.54 0.76 -22.07
C GLY A 272 0.70 1.59 -22.42
N ARG A 273 1.33 2.29 -21.45
CA ARG A 273 2.44 3.22 -21.66
C ARG A 273 3.80 2.57 -21.41
N VAL A 274 4.32 1.85 -22.40
CA VAL A 274 5.56 1.05 -22.29
C VAL A 274 6.79 1.87 -21.86
N SER A 275 6.97 3.10 -22.38
CA SER A 275 8.12 3.93 -21.99
C SER A 275 8.06 4.37 -20.53
N ALA A 276 6.88 4.74 -20.02
CA ALA A 276 6.68 5.08 -18.61
C ALA A 276 6.89 3.87 -17.68
N GLN A 277 6.44 2.68 -18.11
CA GLN A 277 6.72 1.43 -17.40
C GLN A 277 8.23 1.21 -17.25
N ARG A 278 8.97 1.27 -18.36
CA ARG A 278 10.44 1.08 -18.34
C ARG A 278 11.15 2.14 -17.50
N HIS A 279 10.67 3.37 -17.51
CA HIS A 279 11.23 4.45 -16.67
C HIS A 279 11.06 4.13 -15.17
N ALA A 280 9.88 3.72 -14.74
CA ALA A 280 9.63 3.32 -13.36
C ALA A 280 10.49 2.10 -12.93
N GLU A 281 10.59 1.09 -13.79
CA GLU A 281 11.44 -0.09 -13.56
C GLU A 281 12.93 0.26 -13.50
N HIS A 282 13.39 1.20 -14.33
CA HIS A 282 14.77 1.67 -14.32
C HIS A 282 15.09 2.42 -13.01
N ALA A 283 14.20 3.30 -12.54
CA ALA A 283 14.38 3.98 -11.27
C ALA A 283 14.44 2.98 -10.09
N LEU A 284 13.60 1.94 -10.11
CA LEU A 284 13.66 0.86 -9.13
C LEU A 284 14.97 0.08 -9.20
N ALA A 285 15.43 -0.30 -10.39
CA ALA A 285 16.68 -1.03 -10.58
C ALA A 285 17.90 -0.20 -10.13
N ALA A 286 17.93 1.10 -10.43
CA ALA A 286 18.99 2.01 -9.97
C ALA A 286 19.05 2.11 -8.44
N CYS A 287 17.88 2.16 -7.79
CA CYS A 287 17.79 2.12 -6.32
C CYS A 287 18.38 0.82 -5.73
N LEU A 288 18.21 -0.32 -6.41
CA LEU A 288 18.75 -1.62 -5.97
C LEU A 288 20.26 -1.76 -6.13
N THR A 289 20.89 -0.92 -6.91
CA THR A 289 22.36 -0.86 -7.08
C THR A 289 23.02 0.21 -6.22
N ASP A 290 22.25 1.08 -5.59
CA ASP A 290 22.75 2.13 -4.68
C ASP A 290 22.88 1.59 -3.26
N GLN A 291 24.11 1.18 -2.91
CA GLN A 291 24.41 0.63 -1.58
C GLN A 291 24.11 1.63 -0.45
N SER A 292 24.27 2.93 -0.70
CA SER A 292 23.99 3.96 0.32
C SER A 292 22.51 4.02 0.69
N GLN A 293 21.61 3.78 -0.26
CA GLN A 293 20.18 3.63 0.02
C GLN A 293 19.89 2.31 0.73
N LEU A 294 20.45 1.19 0.25
CA LEU A 294 20.21 -0.13 0.85
C LEU A 294 20.68 -0.22 2.31
N ASP A 295 21.71 0.52 2.68
CA ASP A 295 22.21 0.55 4.07
C ASP A 295 21.27 1.29 5.04
N LEU A 296 20.32 2.06 4.53
CA LEU A 296 19.25 2.67 5.34
C LEU A 296 18.18 1.66 5.78
N LEU A 297 18.17 0.43 5.23
CA LEU A 297 17.27 -0.64 5.65
C LEU A 297 17.77 -1.27 6.97
N GLY A 298 17.27 -0.75 8.09
CA GLY A 298 17.72 -1.16 9.43
C GLY A 298 17.03 -2.41 9.99
N ASP A 299 15.99 -2.93 9.32
CA ASP A 299 15.21 -4.09 9.82
C ASP A 299 14.72 -5.00 8.69
N ALA A 300 14.10 -6.13 9.08
CA ALA A 300 13.58 -7.14 8.16
C ALA A 300 12.10 -6.95 7.77
N THR A 301 11.39 -5.97 8.34
CA THR A 301 9.93 -5.90 8.26
C THR A 301 9.40 -5.62 6.84
N VAL A 302 8.10 -5.87 6.64
CA VAL A 302 7.43 -5.53 5.38
C VAL A 302 7.21 -4.03 5.24
N CYS A 303 6.89 -3.33 6.34
CA CYS A 303 6.56 -1.91 6.27
C CYS A 303 7.73 -1.09 5.71
N HIS A 304 8.90 -1.23 6.32
CA HIS A 304 10.04 -0.37 6.03
C HIS A 304 11.40 -1.07 6.02
N GLY A 305 11.38 -2.40 6.02
CA GLY A 305 12.57 -3.24 5.99
C GLY A 305 12.79 -3.98 4.66
N SER A 306 13.73 -4.90 4.69
CA SER A 306 14.19 -5.65 3.53
C SER A 306 13.14 -6.61 2.96
N ALA A 307 12.20 -7.13 3.78
CA ALA A 307 11.11 -7.96 3.29
C ALA A 307 10.17 -7.17 2.37
N GLY A 308 9.79 -5.94 2.75
CA GLY A 308 8.95 -5.08 1.92
C GLY A 308 9.60 -4.73 0.58
N LEU A 309 10.89 -4.39 0.60
CA LEU A 309 11.64 -4.16 -0.64
C LEU A 309 11.62 -5.40 -1.55
N ALA A 310 11.88 -6.58 -0.99
CA ALA A 310 11.89 -7.82 -1.76
C ALA A 310 10.51 -8.14 -2.37
N LEU A 311 9.41 -7.90 -1.65
CA LEU A 311 8.04 -8.07 -2.17
C LEU A 311 7.74 -7.10 -3.32
N VAL A 312 8.13 -5.83 -3.20
CA VAL A 312 7.96 -4.84 -4.27
C VAL A 312 8.69 -5.26 -5.53
N VAL A 313 9.97 -5.65 -5.39
CA VAL A 313 10.79 -6.07 -6.53
C VAL A 313 10.25 -7.35 -7.16
N ASN A 314 9.83 -8.33 -6.36
CA ASN A 314 9.22 -9.56 -6.86
C ASN A 314 7.93 -9.28 -7.66
N ALA A 315 7.07 -8.39 -7.16
CA ALA A 315 5.85 -8.01 -7.87
C ALA A 315 6.13 -7.20 -9.13
N ALA A 316 7.11 -6.28 -9.08
CA ALA A 316 7.52 -5.50 -10.24
C ALA A 316 8.16 -6.37 -11.33
N ALA A 317 9.00 -7.32 -10.96
CA ALA A 317 9.64 -8.26 -11.87
C ALA A 317 8.63 -9.18 -12.58
N ALA A 318 7.55 -9.57 -11.89
CA ALA A 318 6.50 -10.41 -12.48
C ALA A 318 5.72 -9.71 -13.61
N ASP A 319 5.62 -8.38 -13.57
CA ASP A 319 4.95 -7.55 -14.58
C ASP A 319 5.95 -6.94 -15.60
N ALA A 320 7.24 -7.08 -15.37
CA ALA A 320 8.28 -6.48 -16.20
C ALA A 320 8.51 -7.26 -17.51
N PRO A 321 8.96 -6.61 -18.60
CA PRO A 321 9.32 -7.30 -19.83
C PRO A 321 10.53 -8.22 -19.62
N ALA A 322 10.71 -9.19 -20.53
CA ALA A 322 11.71 -10.25 -20.40
C ALA A 322 13.18 -9.75 -20.35
N ASP A 323 13.44 -8.56 -20.87
CA ASP A 323 14.76 -7.90 -20.87
C ASP A 323 15.00 -7.04 -19.60
N SER A 324 14.07 -7.03 -18.64
CA SER A 324 14.21 -6.27 -17.40
C SER A 324 15.30 -6.85 -16.48
N PRO A 325 16.11 -6.00 -15.82
CA PRO A 325 17.10 -6.47 -14.85
C PRO A 325 16.47 -6.89 -13.51
N LEU A 326 15.22 -6.53 -13.23
CA LEU A 326 14.58 -6.74 -11.92
C LEU A 326 14.58 -8.20 -11.45
N PRO A 327 14.32 -9.23 -12.30
CA PRO A 327 14.33 -10.62 -11.84
C PRO A 327 15.68 -11.07 -11.25
N ALA A 328 16.79 -10.54 -11.75
CA ALA A 328 18.14 -10.87 -11.25
C ALA A 328 18.40 -10.39 -9.81
N HIS A 329 17.66 -9.39 -9.34
CA HIS A 329 17.79 -8.88 -7.98
C HIS A 329 17.05 -9.72 -6.93
N ILE A 330 16.07 -10.56 -7.31
CA ILE A 330 15.25 -11.33 -6.36
C ILE A 330 16.10 -12.28 -5.49
N PRO A 331 17.02 -13.11 -6.05
CA PRO A 331 17.89 -13.96 -5.24
C PRO A 331 18.77 -13.16 -4.27
N LEU A 332 19.30 -12.02 -4.72
CA LEU A 332 20.17 -11.15 -3.91
C LEU A 332 19.41 -10.54 -2.71
N LEU A 333 18.19 -10.08 -2.94
CA LEU A 333 17.33 -9.54 -1.88
C LEU A 333 16.92 -10.62 -0.88
N ARG A 334 16.67 -11.84 -1.33
CA ARG A 334 16.39 -12.98 -0.46
C ARG A 334 17.62 -13.32 0.41
N GLU A 335 18.79 -13.36 -0.18
CA GLU A 335 20.05 -13.59 0.54
C GLU A 335 20.33 -12.49 1.56
N ARG A 336 20.12 -11.21 1.18
CA ARG A 336 20.24 -10.07 2.10
C ARG A 336 19.28 -10.21 3.28
N LEU A 337 18.01 -10.58 3.03
CA LEU A 337 17.02 -10.81 4.07
C LEU A 337 17.46 -11.94 5.01
N ASN A 338 17.90 -13.08 4.48
CA ASN A 338 18.38 -14.21 5.29
C ASN A 338 19.59 -13.79 6.13
N THR A 339 20.58 -13.12 5.55
CA THR A 339 21.79 -12.63 6.26
C THR A 339 21.41 -11.65 7.38
N HIS A 340 20.39 -10.79 7.14
CA HIS A 340 19.90 -9.91 8.20
C HIS A 340 19.29 -10.70 9.36
N LEU A 341 18.49 -11.72 9.07
CA LEU A 341 17.82 -12.56 10.06
C LEU A 341 18.82 -13.43 10.86
N ASP A 342 19.89 -13.90 10.22
CA ASP A 342 20.96 -14.65 10.90
C ASP A 342 21.71 -13.79 11.94
N ARG A 343 21.89 -12.50 11.62
CA ARG A 343 22.55 -11.53 12.51
C ARG A 343 21.64 -10.95 13.59
N HIS A 344 20.36 -10.81 13.26
CA HIS A 344 19.33 -10.19 14.08
C HIS A 344 18.09 -11.10 14.12
N PRO A 345 18.11 -12.15 14.94
CA PRO A 345 16.98 -13.07 15.06
C PRO A 345 15.70 -12.32 15.42
N MET A 346 14.63 -12.64 14.72
CA MET A 346 13.33 -12.02 14.97
C MET A 346 12.77 -12.48 16.31
N THR A 347 12.18 -11.54 17.04
CA THR A 347 11.22 -11.88 18.08
C THR A 347 9.92 -12.33 17.43
N ASP A 348 9.30 -13.38 17.96
CA ASP A 348 7.98 -13.82 17.49
C ASP A 348 6.92 -12.77 17.87
N THR A 349 6.53 -11.96 16.90
CA THR A 349 5.57 -10.86 17.07
C THR A 349 4.52 -10.92 15.98
N ASP A 350 3.27 -10.74 16.40
CA ASP A 350 2.12 -10.69 15.48
C ASP A 350 2.23 -9.54 14.48
N GLY A 351 1.68 -9.76 13.31
CA GLY A 351 1.37 -8.70 12.34
C GLY A 351 2.14 -8.76 11.03
N LEU A 352 1.45 -8.29 9.99
CA LEU A 352 1.96 -8.30 8.61
C LEU A 352 3.02 -7.24 8.35
N LEU A 353 2.85 -6.01 8.90
CA LEU A 353 3.70 -4.88 8.53
C LEU A 353 4.98 -4.81 9.33
N THR A 354 4.89 -4.96 10.65
CA THR A 354 6.02 -4.78 11.57
C THR A 354 6.34 -6.02 12.39
N GLY A 355 5.53 -7.07 12.28
CA GLY A 355 5.73 -8.35 12.97
C GLY A 355 6.49 -9.38 12.12
N SER A 356 6.80 -10.51 12.75
CA SER A 356 7.46 -11.66 12.12
C SER A 356 6.60 -12.32 11.04
N ASP A 357 5.25 -12.22 11.13
CA ASP A 357 4.34 -12.83 10.16
C ASP A 357 4.58 -12.34 8.72
N GLY A 358 4.82 -11.04 8.55
CA GLY A 358 5.10 -10.48 7.22
C GLY A 358 6.42 -10.95 6.64
N VAL A 359 7.45 -11.07 7.48
CA VAL A 359 8.76 -11.57 7.05
C VAL A 359 8.66 -13.04 6.63
N LEU A 360 7.98 -13.86 7.43
CA LEU A 360 7.75 -15.28 7.11
C LEU A 360 6.93 -15.45 5.82
N LEU A 361 5.89 -14.63 5.62
CA LEU A 361 5.14 -14.61 4.35
C LEU A 361 6.00 -14.18 3.16
N THR A 362 6.92 -13.25 3.36
CA THR A 362 7.86 -12.84 2.31
C THR A 362 8.78 -13.98 1.91
N LEU A 363 9.42 -14.63 2.86
CA LEU A 363 10.28 -15.80 2.61
C LEU A 363 9.52 -16.91 1.89
N HIS A 364 8.28 -17.17 2.33
CA HIS A 364 7.39 -18.13 1.72
C HIS A 364 7.05 -17.76 0.25
N THR A 365 6.78 -16.48 -0.02
CA THR A 365 6.47 -15.98 -1.37
C THR A 365 7.67 -16.04 -2.31
N LEU A 366 8.87 -15.78 -1.82
CA LEU A 366 10.10 -15.80 -2.61
C LEU A 366 10.67 -17.21 -2.87
N THR A 367 9.97 -18.26 -2.44
CA THR A 367 10.41 -19.65 -2.68
C THR A 367 10.15 -20.06 -4.13
N PRO A 368 11.16 -20.52 -4.89
CA PRO A 368 11.08 -20.73 -6.36
C PRO A 368 10.05 -21.75 -6.85
N THR A 369 9.57 -22.65 -5.99
CA THR A 369 8.67 -23.75 -6.36
C THR A 369 7.20 -23.37 -6.52
N ARG A 370 6.84 -22.09 -6.46
CA ARG A 370 5.45 -21.63 -6.47
C ARG A 370 5.02 -21.12 -7.83
N CYS A 371 3.99 -21.73 -8.39
CA CYS A 371 3.42 -21.36 -9.69
C CYS A 371 2.27 -20.34 -9.62
N THR A 372 1.78 -19.95 -8.44
CA THR A 372 0.63 -19.05 -8.33
C THR A 372 1.03 -17.69 -7.73
N ALA A 373 0.63 -16.62 -8.42
CA ALA A 373 0.81 -15.26 -7.91
C ALA A 373 0.16 -15.11 -6.51
N PRO A 374 0.87 -14.59 -5.51
CA PRO A 374 0.37 -14.53 -4.15
C PRO A 374 -0.74 -13.47 -4.03
N THR A 375 -1.98 -13.92 -3.98
CA THR A 375 -3.16 -13.05 -3.91
C THR A 375 -3.27 -12.23 -2.62
N TRP A 376 -2.51 -12.57 -1.58
CA TRP A 376 -2.52 -11.86 -0.30
C TRP A 376 -1.89 -10.46 -0.37
N GLN A 377 -1.06 -10.18 -1.38
CA GLN A 377 -0.33 -8.91 -1.51
C GLN A 377 -1.20 -7.73 -1.96
N THR A 378 -2.47 -7.95 -2.25
CA THR A 378 -3.38 -6.85 -2.63
C THR A 378 -3.54 -5.82 -1.49
N CYS A 379 -3.43 -6.23 -0.22
CA CYS A 379 -3.41 -5.26 0.89
C CYS A 379 -2.16 -4.37 0.91
N LEU A 380 -1.11 -4.75 0.17
CA LEU A 380 0.09 -3.95 -0.05
C LEU A 380 0.05 -3.18 -1.40
N LEU A 381 -1.01 -3.32 -2.19
CA LEU A 381 -1.17 -2.78 -3.55
C LEU A 381 -0.04 -3.24 -4.51
N LEU A 382 0.43 -4.46 -4.36
CA LEU A 382 1.50 -4.99 -5.21
C LEU A 382 0.97 -5.82 -6.40
N ASN A 383 -0.25 -6.38 -6.28
CA ASN A 383 -0.88 -7.22 -7.32
C ASN A 383 -2.40 -7.24 -7.19
#